data_95edfdc620795eab2902dc1ce0761b4a
#
_entry.id   95edfdc620795eab2902dc1ce0761b4a
#
_cell.length_a   1.000
_cell.length_b   1.000
_cell.length_c   1.000
_cell.angle_alpha   90.00
_cell.angle_beta   90.00
_cell.angle_gamma   90.00
#
_symmetry.space_group_name_H-M   'P 1'
#
loop_
_entity.id
_entity.type
_entity.pdbx_description
1 polymer ?
#
loop_
_entity_poly.entity_id
_entity_poly.type
_entity_poly.pdbx_seq_one_letter_code
_entity_poly.pdbx_strand_id
1 'polypeptide(L)'
;IYNFFVEDEPQVPAWSVVPPNNPDAVQFLADALIDSNYHMETVLRKLFNSDFFKESQFSRVKNPAEVVVSTLRLVGNSSLPGPDILDWTGQIVYMGQDLLNPPSVEGWHSGVEWINSGTLMKRTNFMSEMVGDYSRPGIAKMIDRVSSMFFKPEDVVDACLDIMGPLEVIAETRDELIDHVSSQGDFDWQSTGVTRTLELLQLIVATREYQFA
;
A
#
# COMPACT_ATOMS: atom_id res chain seq x y z
N ILE A 1 3.12 10.30 16.33
CA ILE A 1 4.16 9.30 16.00
C ILE A 1 3.51 7.93 15.79
N TYR A 2 2.70 7.45 16.73
CA TYR A 2 2.03 6.16 16.63
C TYR A 2 1.15 6.09 15.35
N ASN A 3 0.25 7.03 15.17
CA ASN A 3 -0.63 7.12 13.99
C ASN A 3 0.14 7.25 12.66
N PHE A 4 1.35 7.79 12.68
CA PHE A 4 2.15 7.96 11.47
C PHE A 4 2.92 6.69 11.08
N PHE A 5 3.43 5.95 12.06
CA PHE A 5 4.34 4.83 11.81
C PHE A 5 3.74 3.45 12.06
N VAL A 6 2.67 3.33 12.85
CA VAL A 6 2.14 2.05 13.32
C VAL A 6 0.79 1.74 12.66
N GLU A 7 -0.25 2.40 13.13
CA GLU A 7 -1.61 2.17 12.63
C GLU A 7 -2.48 3.42 12.74
N ASP A 8 -3.61 3.40 12.02
CA ASP A 8 -4.58 4.48 12.08
C ASP A 8 -5.30 4.51 13.44
N GLU A 9 -5.24 5.67 14.11
CA GLU A 9 -5.81 5.90 15.43
C GLU A 9 -6.88 6.99 15.39
N PRO A 10 -7.91 6.93 16.26
CA PRO A 10 -8.78 8.06 16.46
C PRO A 10 -8.00 9.33 16.81
N GLN A 11 -8.41 10.46 16.26
CA GLN A 11 -7.76 11.75 16.55
C GLN A 11 -7.87 12.08 18.05
N VAL A 12 -6.82 12.65 18.61
CA VAL A 12 -6.73 13.00 20.05
C VAL A 12 -7.96 13.74 20.58
N PRO A 13 -8.55 14.72 19.89
CA PRO A 13 -9.76 15.40 20.36
C PRO A 13 -10.96 14.46 20.58
N ALA A 14 -11.00 13.32 19.89
CA ALA A 14 -12.07 12.33 20.03
C ALA A 14 -11.86 11.34 21.19
N TRP A 15 -10.69 11.30 21.83
CA TRP A 15 -10.36 10.29 22.85
C TRP A 15 -11.25 10.31 24.10
N SER A 16 -11.93 11.41 24.33
CA SER A 16 -12.96 11.47 25.39
C SER A 16 -14.21 10.63 25.09
N VAL A 17 -14.44 10.30 23.82
CA VAL A 17 -15.60 9.57 23.32
C VAL A 17 -15.19 8.24 22.68
N VAL A 18 -14.11 8.26 21.90
CA VAL A 18 -13.54 7.09 21.24
C VAL A 18 -12.10 6.94 21.74
N PRO A 19 -11.82 5.96 22.59
CA PRO A 19 -10.47 5.76 23.10
C PRO A 19 -9.52 5.33 21.97
N PRO A 20 -8.19 5.49 22.16
CA PRO A 20 -7.22 4.95 21.22
C PRO A 20 -7.35 3.43 21.09
N ASN A 21 -7.05 2.89 19.91
CA ASN A 21 -7.10 1.44 19.65
C ASN A 21 -6.06 0.70 20.50
N ASN A 22 -4.86 1.26 20.63
CA ASN A 22 -3.77 0.69 21.43
C ASN A 22 -3.26 1.69 22.48
N PRO A 23 -4.01 1.89 23.60
CA PRO A 23 -3.62 2.85 24.63
C PRO A 23 -2.29 2.52 25.29
N ASP A 24 -1.94 1.23 25.42
CA ASP A 24 -0.69 0.79 26.05
C ASP A 24 0.54 1.18 25.20
N ALA A 25 0.46 1.02 23.90
CA ALA A 25 1.54 1.45 22.99
C ALA A 25 1.68 2.99 22.97
N VAL A 26 0.56 3.71 22.96
CA VAL A 26 0.57 5.18 23.05
C VAL A 26 1.21 5.64 24.36
N GLN A 27 0.84 5.02 25.50
CA GLN A 27 1.42 5.33 26.80
C GLN A 27 2.92 5.00 26.87
N PHE A 28 3.32 3.84 26.34
CA PHE A 28 4.74 3.44 26.24
C PHE A 28 5.59 4.49 25.51
N LEU A 29 5.08 5.04 24.42
CA LEU A 29 5.78 6.09 23.66
C LEU A 29 5.77 7.43 24.37
N ALA A 30 4.68 7.77 25.08
CA ALA A 30 4.58 8.99 25.89
C ALA A 30 5.58 8.95 27.05
N ASP A 31 5.67 7.84 27.77
CA ASP A 31 6.65 7.65 28.84
C ASP A 31 8.09 7.74 28.30
N ALA A 32 8.35 7.10 27.16
CA ALA A 32 9.66 7.20 26.52
C ALA A 32 10.06 8.62 26.13
N LEU A 33 9.10 9.44 25.70
CA LEU A 33 9.32 10.84 25.37
C LEU A 33 9.66 11.67 26.62
N ILE A 34 8.89 11.49 27.69
CA ILE A 34 9.08 12.22 28.97
C ILE A 34 10.41 11.80 29.61
N ASP A 35 10.66 10.50 29.77
CA ASP A 35 11.86 9.95 30.41
C ASP A 35 13.15 10.35 29.70
N SER A 36 13.08 10.47 28.37
CA SER A 36 14.23 10.92 27.55
C SER A 36 14.41 12.43 27.49
N ASN A 37 13.63 13.20 28.25
CA ASN A 37 13.58 14.65 28.16
C ASN A 37 13.33 15.15 26.74
N TYR A 38 12.30 14.56 26.09
CA TYR A 38 11.87 14.88 24.71
C TYR A 38 12.91 14.56 23.63
N HIS A 39 13.80 13.59 23.88
CA HIS A 39 14.79 13.16 22.91
C HIS A 39 14.18 12.19 21.89
N MET A 40 13.84 12.71 20.70
CA MET A 40 13.06 12.02 19.68
C MET A 40 13.75 10.74 19.15
N GLU A 41 15.08 10.73 19.01
CA GLU A 41 15.79 9.52 18.57
C GLU A 41 15.55 8.32 19.52
N THR A 42 15.51 8.58 20.84
CA THR A 42 15.23 7.55 21.83
C THR A 42 13.82 6.98 21.67
N VAL A 43 12.84 7.85 21.41
CA VAL A 43 11.44 7.45 21.18
C VAL A 43 11.33 6.60 19.91
N LEU A 44 11.90 7.07 18.79
CA LEU A 44 11.86 6.34 17.52
C LEU A 44 12.59 5.01 17.61
N ARG A 45 13.72 4.95 18.33
CA ARG A 45 14.45 3.69 18.56
C ARG A 45 13.62 2.68 19.36
N LYS A 46 12.90 3.13 20.38
CA LYS A 46 11.98 2.29 21.14
C LYS A 46 10.80 1.83 20.27
N LEU A 47 10.21 2.73 19.47
CA LEU A 47 9.12 2.44 18.57
C LEU A 47 9.51 1.35 17.57
N PHE A 48 10.56 1.54 16.78
CA PHE A 48 10.95 0.60 15.73
C PHE A 48 11.46 -0.76 16.24
N ASN A 49 11.78 -0.88 17.54
CA ASN A 49 12.14 -2.15 18.15
C ASN A 49 10.99 -2.81 18.92
N SER A 50 9.84 -2.16 19.05
CA SER A 50 8.68 -2.69 19.77
C SER A 50 7.97 -3.79 18.97
N ASP A 51 7.28 -4.67 19.69
CA ASP A 51 6.53 -5.75 19.06
C ASP A 51 5.27 -5.19 18.38
N PHE A 52 4.60 -4.21 18.97
CA PHE A 52 3.45 -3.56 18.34
C PHE A 52 3.76 -2.89 17.01
N PHE A 53 4.99 -2.41 16.79
CA PHE A 53 5.41 -1.90 15.48
C PHE A 53 5.65 -3.03 14.47
N LYS A 54 6.28 -4.13 14.91
CA LYS A 54 6.56 -5.27 14.03
C LYS A 54 5.29 -6.03 13.62
N GLU A 55 4.29 -6.02 14.49
CA GLU A 55 3.00 -6.69 14.28
C GLU A 55 1.98 -5.83 13.51
N SER A 56 2.27 -4.53 13.30
CA SER A 56 1.36 -3.58 12.65
C SER A 56 1.50 -3.51 11.13
N GLN A 57 2.09 -4.50 10.47
CA GLN A 57 2.17 -4.53 9.02
C GLN A 57 0.77 -4.45 8.39
N PHE A 58 0.63 -3.61 7.36
CA PHE A 58 -0.63 -3.40 6.66
C PHE A 58 -1.81 -2.92 7.52
N SER A 59 -1.52 -2.20 8.61
CA SER A 59 -2.52 -1.68 9.55
C SER A 59 -2.92 -0.22 9.29
N ARG A 60 -2.23 0.47 8.40
CA ARG A 60 -2.45 1.87 8.09
C ARG A 60 -2.88 2.07 6.64
N VAL A 61 -3.93 2.85 6.42
CA VAL A 61 -4.36 3.20 5.06
C VAL A 61 -3.30 4.06 4.38
N LYS A 62 -2.82 3.64 3.21
CA LYS A 62 -1.91 4.44 2.38
C LYS A 62 -2.54 5.79 2.06
N ASN A 63 -1.85 6.88 2.34
CA ASN A 63 -2.30 8.19 1.86
C ASN A 63 -2.09 8.31 0.33
N PRO A 64 -2.73 9.27 -0.35
CA PRO A 64 -2.62 9.42 -1.80
C PRO A 64 -1.21 9.54 -2.35
N ALA A 65 -0.32 10.26 -1.65
CA ALA A 65 1.08 10.37 -2.07
C ALA A 65 1.81 9.03 -1.98
N GLU A 66 1.55 8.23 -0.92
CA GLU A 66 2.08 6.88 -0.78
C GLU A 66 1.60 5.97 -1.90
N VAL A 67 0.32 6.03 -2.25
CA VAL A 67 -0.24 5.25 -3.37
C VAL A 67 0.48 5.59 -4.68
N VAL A 68 0.58 6.86 -5.01
CA VAL A 68 1.20 7.27 -6.29
C VAL A 68 2.69 6.94 -6.30
N VAL A 69 3.44 7.30 -5.25
CA VAL A 69 4.89 7.11 -5.21
C VAL A 69 5.27 5.63 -5.14
N SER A 70 4.56 4.82 -4.35
CA SER A 70 4.84 3.38 -4.28
C SER A 70 4.55 2.69 -5.61
N THR A 71 3.45 3.05 -6.28
CA THR A 71 3.12 2.52 -7.61
C THR A 71 4.17 2.90 -8.64
N LEU A 72 4.62 4.16 -8.68
CA LEU A 72 5.67 4.60 -9.60
C LEU A 72 6.99 3.85 -9.37
N ARG A 73 7.35 3.59 -8.12
CA ARG A 73 8.53 2.78 -7.78
C ARG A 73 8.37 1.34 -8.22
N LEU A 74 7.20 0.75 -7.97
CA LEU A 74 6.88 -0.62 -8.35
C LEU A 74 7.02 -0.83 -9.86
N VAL A 75 6.46 0.07 -10.66
CA VAL A 75 6.52 -0.04 -12.14
C VAL A 75 7.86 0.40 -12.72
N GLY A 76 8.82 0.78 -11.88
CA GLY A 76 10.17 1.12 -12.30
C GLY A 76 10.33 2.54 -12.86
N ASN A 77 9.40 3.43 -12.57
CA ASN A 77 9.47 4.85 -12.94
C ASN A 77 10.14 5.68 -11.82
N SER A 78 11.31 5.25 -11.40
CA SER A 78 12.06 5.83 -10.26
C SER A 78 13.22 6.73 -10.67
N SER A 79 13.38 6.99 -11.98
CA SER A 79 14.40 7.92 -12.49
C SER A 79 14.00 9.38 -12.24
N LEU A 80 14.89 10.30 -12.54
CA LEU A 80 14.73 11.75 -12.35
C LEU A 80 13.34 12.27 -12.76
N PRO A 81 12.82 13.32 -12.09
CA PRO A 81 11.55 13.92 -12.45
C PRO A 81 11.48 14.22 -13.94
N GLY A 82 10.52 13.58 -14.62
CA GLY A 82 10.25 13.79 -16.03
C GLY A 82 9.12 14.80 -16.25
N PRO A 83 8.75 15.05 -17.50
CA PRO A 83 7.63 15.94 -17.85
C PRO A 83 6.29 15.51 -17.22
N ASP A 84 6.15 14.22 -16.91
CA ASP A 84 4.92 13.62 -16.34
C ASP A 84 4.70 13.93 -14.86
N ILE A 85 5.65 14.61 -14.17
CA ILE A 85 5.54 14.88 -12.73
C ILE A 85 4.29 15.68 -12.38
N LEU A 86 3.85 16.56 -13.28
CA LEU A 86 2.63 17.35 -13.08
C LEU A 86 1.38 16.47 -13.14
N ASP A 87 1.39 15.46 -14.01
CA ASP A 87 0.28 14.51 -14.11
C ASP A 87 0.19 13.65 -12.85
N TRP A 88 1.31 13.22 -12.30
CA TRP A 88 1.35 12.42 -11.07
C TRP A 88 0.94 13.22 -9.84
N THR A 89 1.36 14.49 -9.73
CA THR A 89 0.86 15.37 -8.66
C THR A 89 -0.64 15.61 -8.80
N GLY A 90 -1.15 15.73 -10.02
CA GLY A 90 -2.58 15.77 -10.29
C GLY A 90 -3.33 14.53 -9.81
N GLN A 91 -2.76 13.33 -9.95
CA GLN A 91 -3.37 12.11 -9.41
C GLN A 91 -3.49 12.15 -7.88
N ILE A 92 -2.45 12.64 -7.18
CA ILE A 92 -2.49 12.81 -5.72
C ILE A 92 -3.62 13.75 -5.31
N VAL A 93 -3.77 14.88 -6.01
CA VAL A 93 -4.86 15.84 -5.77
C VAL A 93 -6.24 15.22 -6.02
N TYR A 94 -6.42 14.45 -7.11
CA TYR A 94 -7.69 13.77 -7.40
C TYR A 94 -8.05 12.69 -6.39
N MET A 95 -7.07 12.16 -5.66
CA MET A 95 -7.26 11.23 -4.55
C MET A 95 -7.50 11.96 -3.20
N GLY A 96 -7.50 13.31 -3.19
CA GLY A 96 -7.84 14.13 -2.02
C GLY A 96 -6.67 14.73 -1.26
N GLN A 97 -5.41 14.61 -1.75
CA GLN A 97 -4.25 15.18 -1.08
C GLN A 97 -3.54 16.21 -1.98
N ASP A 98 -3.73 17.48 -1.71
CA ASP A 98 -2.99 18.56 -2.37
C ASP A 98 -1.71 18.85 -1.56
N LEU A 99 -0.57 18.35 -2.04
CA LEU A 99 0.71 18.45 -1.32
C LEU A 99 1.07 19.91 -1.04
N LEU A 100 1.51 20.20 0.19
CA LEU A 100 1.83 21.51 0.73
C LEU A 100 0.64 22.48 0.88
N ASN A 101 -0.58 22.00 0.63
CA ASN A 101 -1.81 22.76 0.79
C ASN A 101 -2.86 21.97 1.59
N PRO A 102 -2.65 21.76 2.90
CA PRO A 102 -3.60 21.00 3.73
C PRO A 102 -4.93 21.75 3.87
N PRO A 103 -6.07 21.01 4.06
CA PRO A 103 -7.40 21.61 4.12
C PRO A 103 -7.63 22.49 5.37
N SER A 104 -6.82 22.32 6.42
CA SER A 104 -6.92 23.09 7.66
C SER A 104 -5.56 23.23 8.34
N VAL A 105 -5.53 24.02 9.43
CA VAL A 105 -4.34 24.19 10.29
C VAL A 105 -3.95 22.89 11.01
N GLU A 106 -4.86 21.91 11.11
CA GLU A 106 -4.62 20.59 11.69
C GLU A 106 -3.89 19.64 10.71
N GLY A 107 -3.77 20.03 9.46
CA GLY A 107 -3.18 19.20 8.41
C GLY A 107 -4.21 18.41 7.60
N TRP A 108 -3.75 17.34 6.96
CA TRP A 108 -4.62 16.39 6.28
C TRP A 108 -5.20 15.37 7.28
N HIS A 109 -6.36 14.86 6.93
CA HIS A 109 -6.93 13.70 7.60
C HIS A 109 -6.03 12.46 7.42
N SER A 110 -6.35 11.39 8.12
CA SER A 110 -5.60 10.13 8.07
C SER A 110 -6.54 8.93 8.06
N GLY A 111 -6.01 7.77 7.82
CA GLY A 111 -6.75 6.52 7.89
C GLY A 111 -7.87 6.43 6.86
N VAL A 112 -8.99 5.91 7.32
CA VAL A 112 -10.16 5.66 6.47
C VAL A 112 -10.75 6.91 5.84
N GLU A 113 -10.42 8.11 6.32
CA GLU A 113 -10.90 9.37 5.72
C GLU A 113 -10.34 9.61 4.32
N TRP A 114 -9.23 8.97 3.96
CA TRP A 114 -8.71 8.93 2.60
C TRP A 114 -9.60 8.11 1.64
N ILE A 115 -10.53 7.30 2.17
CA ILE A 115 -11.30 6.32 1.40
C ILE A 115 -12.77 6.74 1.34
N ASN A 116 -13.20 7.15 0.18
CA ASN A 116 -14.60 7.25 -0.21
C ASN A 116 -14.77 6.63 -1.61
N SER A 117 -15.99 6.49 -2.09
CA SER A 117 -16.27 5.85 -3.37
C SER A 117 -15.50 6.48 -4.54
N GLY A 118 -15.38 7.80 -4.56
CA GLY A 118 -14.67 8.53 -5.61
C GLY A 118 -13.16 8.37 -5.53
N THR A 119 -12.58 8.54 -4.33
CA THR A 119 -11.14 8.41 -4.13
C THR A 119 -10.66 6.97 -4.28
N LEU A 120 -11.44 5.99 -3.81
CA LEU A 120 -11.13 4.57 -3.98
C LEU A 120 -11.10 4.19 -5.47
N MET A 121 -12.09 4.62 -6.23
CA MET A 121 -12.11 4.39 -7.68
C MET A 121 -10.89 5.03 -8.37
N LYS A 122 -10.49 6.25 -7.99
CA LYS A 122 -9.31 6.91 -8.55
C LYS A 122 -8.02 6.17 -8.22
N ARG A 123 -7.88 5.69 -6.97
CA ARG A 123 -6.73 4.88 -6.53
C ARG A 123 -6.62 3.61 -7.37
N THR A 124 -7.70 2.83 -7.41
CA THR A 124 -7.74 1.54 -8.12
C THR A 124 -7.46 1.73 -9.61
N ASN A 125 -8.10 2.71 -10.26
CA ASN A 125 -7.88 2.97 -11.68
C ASN A 125 -6.43 3.36 -11.97
N PHE A 126 -5.85 4.28 -11.19
CA PHE A 126 -4.46 4.69 -11.35
C PHE A 126 -3.50 3.50 -11.20
N MET A 127 -3.63 2.72 -10.12
CA MET A 127 -2.76 1.57 -9.88
C MET A 127 -2.94 0.51 -10.97
N SER A 128 -4.18 0.18 -11.34
CA SER A 128 -4.51 -0.81 -12.36
C SER A 128 -3.95 -0.43 -13.75
N GLU A 129 -4.06 0.85 -14.15
CA GLU A 129 -3.46 1.35 -15.39
C GLU A 129 -1.94 1.19 -15.37
N MET A 130 -1.30 1.53 -14.25
CA MET A 130 0.15 1.47 -14.12
C MET A 130 0.69 0.04 -14.13
N VAL A 131 0.05 -0.90 -13.42
CA VAL A 131 0.52 -2.30 -13.36
C VAL A 131 0.08 -3.11 -14.58
N GLY A 132 -0.96 -2.68 -15.29
CA GLY A 132 -1.42 -3.32 -16.53
C GLY A 132 -0.55 -3.02 -17.76
N ASP A 133 0.44 -2.16 -17.65
CA ASP A 133 1.30 -1.74 -18.76
C ASP A 133 2.62 -2.52 -18.77
N TYR A 134 2.71 -3.56 -19.63
CA TYR A 134 3.92 -4.37 -19.79
C TYR A 134 5.15 -3.58 -20.26
N SER A 135 4.96 -2.42 -20.88
CA SER A 135 6.09 -1.56 -21.31
C SER A 135 6.86 -0.96 -20.11
N ARG A 136 6.30 -1.00 -18.91
CA ARG A 136 6.92 -0.52 -17.69
C ARG A 136 8.05 -1.46 -17.24
N PRO A 137 9.27 -0.95 -17.01
CA PRO A 137 10.43 -1.80 -16.71
C PRO A 137 10.26 -2.68 -15.47
N GLY A 138 9.57 -2.18 -14.43
CA GLY A 138 9.28 -2.93 -13.21
C GLY A 138 8.33 -4.09 -13.47
N ILE A 139 7.27 -3.86 -14.25
CA ILE A 139 6.28 -4.88 -14.60
C ILE A 139 6.91 -5.97 -15.48
N ALA A 140 7.68 -5.59 -16.51
CA ALA A 140 8.39 -6.56 -17.33
C ALA A 140 9.30 -7.47 -16.48
N LYS A 141 10.09 -6.90 -15.54
CA LYS A 141 10.93 -7.68 -14.63
C LYS A 141 10.16 -8.61 -13.70
N MET A 142 8.98 -8.17 -13.21
CA MET A 142 8.12 -9.03 -12.39
C MET A 142 7.65 -10.24 -13.19
N ILE A 143 7.13 -10.00 -14.39
CA ILE A 143 6.64 -11.08 -15.26
C ILE A 143 7.77 -12.01 -15.65
N ASP A 144 8.94 -11.50 -16.00
CA ASP A 144 10.13 -12.33 -16.30
C ASP A 144 10.50 -13.23 -15.12
N ARG A 145 10.46 -12.70 -13.88
CA ARG A 145 10.75 -13.47 -12.68
C ARG A 145 9.72 -14.58 -12.44
N VAL A 146 8.43 -14.26 -12.55
CA VAL A 146 7.34 -15.24 -12.36
C VAL A 146 7.37 -16.30 -13.44
N SER A 147 7.50 -15.92 -14.71
CA SER A 147 7.47 -16.82 -15.86
C SER A 147 8.62 -17.83 -15.89
N SER A 148 9.75 -17.48 -15.27
CA SER A 148 10.92 -18.35 -15.23
C SER A 148 10.79 -19.53 -14.25
N MET A 149 9.83 -19.48 -13.31
CA MET A 149 9.78 -20.40 -12.17
C MET A 149 8.42 -21.06 -11.95
N PHE A 150 7.32 -20.41 -12.36
CA PHE A 150 5.96 -20.81 -11.98
C PHE A 150 5.05 -21.00 -13.19
N PHE A 151 4.22 -22.06 -13.13
CA PHE A 151 3.28 -22.42 -14.21
C PHE A 151 1.86 -22.72 -13.68
N LYS A 152 1.76 -23.18 -12.42
CA LYS A 152 0.46 -23.44 -11.79
C LYS A 152 -0.17 -22.14 -11.30
N PRO A 153 -1.49 -22.01 -11.41
CA PRO A 153 -2.20 -20.81 -10.96
C PRO A 153 -1.89 -20.39 -9.52
N GLU A 154 -1.89 -21.34 -8.57
CA GLU A 154 -1.62 -21.05 -7.16
C GLU A 154 -0.21 -20.48 -6.96
N ASP A 155 0.80 -21.09 -7.59
CA ASP A 155 2.19 -20.68 -7.47
C ASP A 155 2.41 -19.29 -8.09
N VAL A 156 1.71 -18.97 -9.18
CA VAL A 156 1.77 -17.65 -9.85
C VAL A 156 1.10 -16.58 -8.99
N VAL A 157 -0.05 -16.86 -8.37
CA VAL A 157 -0.72 -15.94 -7.45
C VAL A 157 0.18 -15.63 -6.25
N ASP A 158 0.71 -16.65 -5.59
CA ASP A 158 1.59 -16.46 -4.42
C ASP A 158 2.87 -15.69 -4.78
N ALA A 159 3.46 -15.98 -5.94
CA ALA A 159 4.63 -15.25 -6.43
C ALA A 159 4.32 -13.78 -6.75
N CYS A 160 3.16 -13.49 -7.31
CA CYS A 160 2.73 -12.11 -7.56
C CYS A 160 2.49 -11.34 -6.26
N LEU A 161 1.83 -11.95 -5.26
CA LEU A 161 1.63 -11.35 -3.95
C LEU A 161 2.97 -11.04 -3.25
N ASP A 162 3.94 -11.98 -3.29
CA ASP A 162 5.28 -11.78 -2.73
C ASP A 162 6.05 -10.64 -3.41
N ILE A 163 6.04 -10.61 -4.75
CA ILE A 163 6.77 -9.60 -5.52
C ILE A 163 6.18 -8.19 -5.34
N MET A 164 4.88 -8.09 -5.14
CA MET A 164 4.20 -6.80 -4.95
C MET A 164 4.38 -6.18 -3.56
N GLY A 165 5.16 -6.82 -2.68
CA GLY A 165 5.55 -6.28 -1.38
C GLY A 165 5.07 -7.16 -0.23
N PRO A 166 5.48 -8.42 -0.14
CA PRO A 166 5.01 -9.57 0.64
C PRO A 166 3.62 -9.33 1.26
N LEU A 167 2.64 -9.18 0.37
CA LEU A 167 1.28 -8.81 0.73
C LEU A 167 0.56 -10.00 1.36
N GLU A 168 0.18 -9.84 2.62
CA GLU A 168 -0.68 -10.80 3.30
C GLU A 168 -2.16 -10.48 3.00
N VAL A 169 -2.82 -11.39 2.29
CA VAL A 169 -4.25 -11.31 2.00
C VAL A 169 -5.01 -12.36 2.80
N ILE A 170 -6.28 -12.11 3.10
CA ILE A 170 -7.14 -13.12 3.73
C ILE A 170 -7.37 -14.31 2.79
N ALA A 171 -7.73 -15.47 3.35
CA ALA A 171 -7.90 -16.71 2.58
C ALA A 171 -8.92 -16.54 1.44
N GLU A 172 -10.04 -15.86 1.71
CA GLU A 172 -11.06 -15.60 0.70
C GLU A 172 -10.50 -14.81 -0.50
N THR A 173 -9.76 -13.74 -0.24
CA THR A 173 -9.14 -12.94 -1.33
C THR A 173 -8.15 -13.79 -2.14
N ARG A 174 -7.33 -14.61 -1.46
CA ARG A 174 -6.39 -15.50 -2.14
C ARG A 174 -7.11 -16.52 -3.02
N ASP A 175 -8.14 -17.16 -2.49
CA ASP A 175 -8.92 -18.16 -3.20
C ASP A 175 -9.64 -17.56 -4.42
N GLU A 176 -10.21 -16.35 -4.31
CA GLU A 176 -10.81 -15.61 -5.43
C GLU A 176 -9.79 -15.29 -6.54
N LEU A 177 -8.57 -14.88 -6.17
CA LEU A 177 -7.49 -14.65 -7.14
C LEU A 177 -7.09 -15.94 -7.86
N ILE A 178 -6.97 -17.06 -7.12
CA ILE A 178 -6.66 -18.37 -7.69
C ILE A 178 -7.79 -18.85 -8.62
N ASP A 179 -9.04 -18.75 -8.19
CA ASP A 179 -10.19 -19.15 -8.99
C ASP A 179 -10.27 -18.37 -10.30
N HIS A 180 -10.01 -17.06 -10.24
CA HIS A 180 -10.00 -16.23 -11.44
C HIS A 180 -8.97 -16.72 -12.47
N VAL A 181 -7.74 -16.98 -12.05
CA VAL A 181 -6.68 -17.41 -12.97
C VAL A 181 -6.75 -18.90 -13.34
N SER A 182 -7.34 -19.76 -12.48
CA SER A 182 -7.45 -21.19 -12.71
C SER A 182 -8.45 -21.55 -13.80
N SER A 183 -9.40 -20.66 -14.08
CA SER A 183 -10.42 -20.87 -15.11
C SER A 183 -9.85 -21.16 -16.51
N GLN A 184 -8.59 -20.76 -16.75
CA GLN A 184 -7.88 -20.93 -18.01
C GLN A 184 -6.77 -22.01 -17.95
N GLY A 185 -6.69 -22.80 -16.86
CA GLY A 185 -5.67 -23.83 -16.64
C GLY A 185 -4.27 -23.26 -16.32
N ASP A 186 -3.25 -24.09 -16.50
CA ASP A 186 -1.85 -23.70 -16.25
C ASP A 186 -1.41 -22.52 -17.13
N PHE A 187 -0.38 -21.79 -16.69
CA PHE A 187 0.13 -20.65 -17.42
C PHE A 187 0.97 -21.07 -18.63
N ASP A 188 0.52 -20.68 -19.81
CA ASP A 188 1.29 -20.80 -21.04
C ASP A 188 1.97 -19.44 -21.34
N TRP A 189 3.25 -19.34 -20.99
CA TRP A 189 4.05 -18.15 -21.14
C TRP A 189 4.39 -17.80 -22.60
N GLN A 190 4.15 -18.73 -23.54
CA GLN A 190 4.35 -18.46 -24.97
C GLN A 190 3.11 -17.85 -25.63
N SER A 191 1.97 -17.87 -24.95
CA SER A 191 0.70 -17.33 -25.49
C SER A 191 0.04 -16.32 -24.56
N THR A 192 -0.67 -16.79 -23.53
CA THR A 192 -1.55 -15.95 -22.68
C THR A 192 -0.97 -15.59 -21.33
N GLY A 193 0.14 -16.20 -20.91
CA GLY A 193 0.69 -16.06 -19.56
C GLY A 193 0.98 -14.61 -19.16
N VAL A 194 1.55 -13.82 -20.07
CA VAL A 194 1.82 -12.39 -19.80
C VAL A 194 0.52 -11.62 -19.56
N THR A 195 -0.47 -11.76 -20.42
CA THR A 195 -1.75 -11.04 -20.30
C THR A 195 -2.47 -11.43 -19.02
N ARG A 196 -2.54 -12.73 -18.71
CA ARG A 196 -3.16 -13.24 -17.46
C ARG A 196 -2.45 -12.70 -16.21
N THR A 197 -1.12 -12.58 -16.26
CA THR A 197 -0.37 -12.01 -15.12
C THR A 197 -0.65 -10.52 -14.97
N LEU A 198 -0.76 -9.76 -16.04
CA LEU A 198 -1.16 -8.34 -15.97
C LEU A 198 -2.55 -8.19 -15.36
N GLU A 199 -3.52 -9.00 -15.79
CA GLU A 199 -4.87 -9.03 -15.21
C GLU A 199 -4.83 -9.38 -13.71
N LEU A 200 -4.02 -10.37 -13.32
CA LEU A 200 -3.82 -10.71 -11.91
C LEU A 200 -3.23 -9.56 -11.10
N LEU A 201 -2.20 -8.88 -11.60
CA LEU A 201 -1.63 -7.70 -10.92
C LEU A 201 -2.66 -6.58 -10.77
N GLN A 202 -3.52 -6.36 -11.78
CA GLN A 202 -4.61 -5.40 -11.70
C GLN A 202 -5.65 -5.77 -10.64
N LEU A 203 -5.96 -7.05 -10.48
CA LEU A 203 -6.84 -7.53 -9.41
C LEU A 203 -6.21 -7.35 -8.04
N ILE A 204 -4.93 -7.68 -7.87
CA ILE A 204 -4.21 -7.53 -6.60
C ILE A 204 -4.22 -6.07 -6.13
N VAL A 205 -3.93 -5.10 -7.00
CA VAL A 205 -3.96 -3.68 -6.59
C VAL A 205 -5.37 -3.17 -6.28
N ALA A 206 -6.41 -3.87 -6.75
CA ALA A 206 -7.80 -3.55 -6.44
C ALA A 206 -8.29 -4.16 -5.12
N THR A 207 -7.53 -5.08 -4.51
CA THR A 207 -7.91 -5.68 -3.23
C THR A 207 -7.90 -4.65 -2.10
N ARG A 208 -8.68 -4.96 -1.05
CA ARG A 208 -8.70 -4.13 0.16
C ARG A 208 -7.31 -4.08 0.80
N GLU A 209 -6.66 -5.22 0.92
CA GLU A 209 -5.37 -5.38 1.60
C GLU A 209 -4.27 -4.53 0.95
N TYR A 210 -4.31 -4.38 -0.37
CA TYR A 210 -3.33 -3.53 -1.07
C TYR A 210 -3.46 -2.03 -0.76
N GLN A 211 -4.60 -1.58 -0.22
CA GLN A 211 -4.80 -0.18 0.18
C GLN A 211 -4.08 0.18 1.49
N PHE A 212 -3.59 -0.82 2.21
CA PHE A 212 -2.90 -0.64 3.49
C PHE A 212 -1.36 -0.68 3.34
N ALA A 213 -0.66 -0.04 4.32
CA ALA A 213 0.81 0.03 4.43
C ALA A 213 1.26 -0.48 5.79
#